data_3a74c9b300aeb4efcd0c1acd245fa373
#
_entry.id   3a74c9b300aeb4efcd0c1acd245fa373
#
_cell.length_a   1.000
_cell.length_b   1.000
_cell.length_c   1.000
_cell.angle_alpha   90.00
_cell.angle_beta   90.00
_cell.angle_gamma   90.00
#
_symmetry.space_group_name_H-M   'P 1'
#
loop_
_entity.id
_entity.type
_entity.pdbx_description
1 polymer ?
#
loop_
_entity_poly.entity_id
_entity_poly.type
_entity_poly.pdbx_seq_one_letter_code
_entity_poly.pdbx_strand_id
1 'polypeptide(L)'
;NRILYTGQQYDQTSGQYYLRARFYNPVLGRFVQEDVYRGDGLNLYAYCKNNPVVYYDPSGYGEEKCDKVGGNDSKSGSSSGKYQVGAYQDIKGVEGLDAHHVGQKALMKKVVADYDELTAPAINVPKLGHTKRHPERGIVSRSTKGITNARQLLARDLFELKRVYPDIPNSALKELIDMNKKMYPEMRK
;
A
#
# COMPACT_ATOMS: atom_id res chain seq x y z
N ASN A 1 -3.32 -25.50 -22.86
CA ASN A 1 -2.87 -24.22 -22.29
C ASN A 1 -3.11 -24.23 -20.77
N ARG A 2 -2.06 -24.01 -19.97
CA ARG A 2 -2.16 -24.01 -18.50
C ARG A 2 -2.46 -22.64 -17.92
N ILE A 3 -2.42 -21.60 -18.72
CA ILE A 3 -2.70 -20.22 -18.32
C ILE A 3 -4.10 -19.87 -18.78
N LEU A 4 -5.00 -19.61 -17.85
CA LEU A 4 -6.42 -19.35 -18.11
C LEU A 4 -6.88 -18.04 -17.47
N TYR A 5 -7.86 -18.11 -16.57
CA TYR A 5 -8.48 -16.95 -15.94
C TYR A 5 -7.44 -15.98 -15.30
N THR A 6 -7.51 -14.71 -15.67
CA THR A 6 -6.61 -13.63 -15.20
C THR A 6 -5.09 -13.88 -15.37
N GLY A 7 -4.70 -14.73 -16.34
CA GLY A 7 -3.30 -15.08 -16.57
C GLY A 7 -2.71 -16.02 -15.51
N GLN A 8 -3.54 -16.70 -14.71
CA GLN A 8 -3.11 -17.63 -13.68
C GLN A 8 -2.94 -19.04 -14.19
N GLN A 9 -2.04 -19.78 -13.55
CA GLN A 9 -1.79 -21.18 -13.90
C GLN A 9 -2.90 -22.07 -13.34
N TYR A 10 -3.58 -22.78 -14.25
CA TYR A 10 -4.60 -23.77 -13.88
C TYR A 10 -4.00 -25.16 -13.72
N ASP A 11 -4.24 -25.79 -12.58
CA ASP A 11 -3.90 -27.19 -12.35
C ASP A 11 -5.11 -28.07 -12.66
N GLN A 12 -5.02 -28.84 -13.74
CA GLN A 12 -6.08 -29.72 -14.20
C GLN A 12 -6.36 -30.90 -13.25
N THR A 13 -5.38 -31.28 -12.45
CA THR A 13 -5.51 -32.41 -11.51
C THR A 13 -6.35 -32.04 -10.31
N SER A 14 -6.10 -30.88 -9.73
CA SER A 14 -6.82 -30.37 -8.55
C SER A 14 -8.03 -29.48 -8.91
N GLY A 15 -8.14 -29.00 -10.15
CA GLY A 15 -9.17 -28.06 -10.57
C GLY A 15 -9.00 -26.65 -9.97
N GLN A 16 -7.80 -26.27 -9.59
CA GLN A 16 -7.50 -25.04 -8.87
C GLN A 16 -6.60 -24.12 -9.69
N TYR A 17 -6.66 -22.82 -9.39
CA TYR A 17 -5.73 -21.82 -9.93
C TYR A 17 -4.60 -21.55 -8.95
N TYR A 18 -3.37 -21.63 -9.42
CA TYR A 18 -2.18 -21.25 -8.63
C TYR A 18 -1.89 -19.76 -8.80
N LEU A 19 -2.07 -18.99 -7.73
CA LEU A 19 -1.85 -17.55 -7.67
C LEU A 19 -0.51 -17.20 -6.99
N ARG A 20 0.52 -18.03 -7.17
CA ARG A 20 1.86 -17.87 -6.58
C ARG A 20 1.90 -18.08 -5.07
N ALA A 21 1.16 -17.28 -4.27
CA ALA A 21 1.13 -17.42 -2.82
C ALA A 21 0.09 -18.42 -2.32
N ARG A 22 -1.06 -18.51 -3.01
CA ARG A 22 -2.19 -19.36 -2.60
C ARG A 22 -2.84 -20.04 -3.79
N PHE A 23 -3.56 -21.13 -3.52
CA PHE A 23 -4.43 -21.78 -4.49
C PHE A 23 -5.87 -21.28 -4.36
N TYR A 24 -6.47 -20.88 -5.46
CA TYR A 24 -7.86 -20.49 -5.56
C TYR A 24 -8.70 -21.64 -6.10
N ASN A 25 -9.76 -22.00 -5.39
CA ASN A 25 -10.72 -23.00 -5.84
C ASN A 25 -11.95 -22.30 -6.44
N PRO A 26 -12.17 -22.39 -7.76
CA PRO A 26 -13.26 -21.69 -8.43
C PRO A 26 -14.65 -22.27 -8.10
N VAL A 27 -14.72 -23.54 -7.68
CA VAL A 27 -15.97 -24.18 -7.27
C VAL A 27 -16.43 -23.65 -5.90
N LEU A 28 -15.47 -23.44 -4.99
CA LEU A 28 -15.75 -22.91 -3.65
C LEU A 28 -15.75 -21.37 -3.62
N GLY A 29 -15.23 -20.71 -4.67
CA GLY A 29 -15.14 -19.27 -4.76
C GLY A 29 -14.16 -18.63 -3.75
N ARG A 30 -13.16 -19.38 -3.23
CA ARG A 30 -12.25 -18.95 -2.19
C ARG A 30 -10.85 -19.57 -2.32
N PHE A 31 -9.91 -19.00 -1.59
CA PHE A 31 -8.61 -19.64 -1.38
C PHE A 31 -8.74 -20.91 -0.53
N VAL A 32 -7.85 -21.88 -0.76
CA VAL A 32 -7.77 -23.10 0.05
C VAL A 32 -6.76 -23.00 1.19
N GLN A 33 -5.92 -21.93 1.18
CA GLN A 33 -5.01 -21.58 2.28
C GLN A 33 -5.45 -20.27 2.92
N GLU A 34 -5.20 -20.17 4.23
CA GLU A 34 -5.38 -18.96 5.03
C GLU A 34 -4.43 -17.86 4.56
N ASP A 35 -4.88 -16.62 4.58
CA ASP A 35 -4.02 -15.47 4.33
C ASP A 35 -3.00 -15.31 5.46
N VAL A 36 -1.75 -15.10 5.08
CA VAL A 36 -0.68 -14.77 6.06
C VAL A 36 -0.86 -13.38 6.67
N TYR A 37 -1.64 -12.52 6.00
CA TYR A 37 -1.95 -11.17 6.43
C TYR A 37 -3.34 -11.11 7.07
N ARG A 38 -3.38 -10.96 8.38
CA ARG A 38 -4.63 -10.91 9.17
C ARG A 38 -5.33 -9.55 9.19
N GLY A 39 -4.93 -8.62 8.33
CA GLY A 39 -5.44 -7.23 8.29
C GLY A 39 -6.59 -6.97 7.34
N ASP A 40 -6.93 -7.90 6.44
CA ASP A 40 -7.96 -7.70 5.40
C ASP A 40 -9.38 -8.17 5.79
N GLY A 41 -9.66 -8.22 7.09
CA GLY A 41 -10.98 -8.60 7.58
C GLY A 41 -11.01 -9.97 8.27
N LEU A 42 -12.22 -10.41 8.66
CA LEU A 42 -12.42 -11.64 9.43
C LEU A 42 -12.33 -12.93 8.59
N ASN A 43 -12.43 -12.83 7.25
CA ASN A 43 -12.41 -14.00 6.36
C ASN A 43 -11.08 -14.07 5.60
N LEU A 44 -10.13 -14.83 6.16
CA LEU A 44 -8.79 -15.01 5.63
C LEU A 44 -8.72 -15.89 4.35
N TYR A 45 -9.83 -16.47 3.93
CA TYR A 45 -9.96 -17.29 2.73
C TYR A 45 -10.67 -16.57 1.57
N ALA A 46 -11.12 -15.33 1.78
CA ALA A 46 -11.87 -14.59 0.77
C ALA A 46 -11.00 -14.32 -0.47
N TYR A 47 -11.53 -14.62 -1.67
CA TYR A 47 -10.97 -14.21 -2.93
C TYR A 47 -11.67 -12.97 -3.43
N CYS A 48 -10.91 -11.91 -3.76
CA CYS A 48 -11.43 -10.69 -4.38
C CYS A 48 -12.65 -10.09 -3.67
N LYS A 49 -12.69 -10.11 -2.33
CA LYS A 49 -13.84 -9.64 -1.51
C LYS A 49 -15.18 -10.27 -1.91
N ASN A 50 -15.15 -11.52 -2.39
CA ASN A 50 -16.29 -12.23 -2.98
C ASN A 50 -16.88 -11.54 -4.24
N ASN A 51 -16.09 -10.73 -4.95
CA ASN A 51 -16.50 -10.07 -6.19
C ASN A 51 -15.42 -10.21 -7.28
N PRO A 52 -15.24 -11.42 -7.85
CA PRO A 52 -14.23 -11.73 -8.86
C PRO A 52 -14.53 -11.14 -10.25
N VAL A 53 -15.69 -10.48 -10.41
CA VAL A 53 -16.05 -9.76 -11.65
C VAL A 53 -15.39 -8.38 -11.71
N VAL A 54 -15.22 -7.74 -10.55
CA VAL A 54 -14.65 -6.38 -10.42
C VAL A 54 -13.20 -6.41 -9.99
N TYR A 55 -12.79 -7.48 -9.31
CA TYR A 55 -11.45 -7.63 -8.77
C TYR A 55 -10.79 -8.92 -9.26
N TYR A 56 -9.47 -8.91 -9.34
CA TYR A 56 -8.64 -10.09 -9.54
C TYR A 56 -7.44 -10.03 -8.60
N ASP A 57 -6.85 -11.17 -8.27
CA ASP A 57 -5.66 -11.24 -7.42
C ASP A 57 -4.49 -11.80 -8.26
N PRO A 58 -3.50 -10.98 -8.64
CA PRO A 58 -2.38 -11.43 -9.46
C PRO A 58 -1.32 -12.22 -8.70
N SER A 59 -1.31 -12.11 -7.37
CA SER A 59 -0.22 -12.60 -6.52
C SER A 59 -0.62 -13.63 -5.48
N GLY A 60 -1.92 -13.75 -5.20
CA GLY A 60 -2.44 -14.54 -4.10
C GLY A 60 -2.28 -13.90 -2.71
N TYR A 61 -1.96 -12.58 -2.67
CA TYR A 61 -1.84 -11.79 -1.44
C TYR A 61 -2.88 -10.68 -1.32
N GLY A 62 -3.47 -10.24 -2.43
CA GLY A 62 -4.44 -9.15 -2.41
C GLY A 62 -5.01 -8.83 -3.79
N GLU A 63 -6.22 -8.31 -3.79
CA GLU A 63 -6.97 -8.01 -4.99
C GLU A 63 -6.62 -6.66 -5.62
N GLU A 64 -6.73 -6.60 -6.95
CA GLU A 64 -6.69 -5.40 -7.78
C GLU A 64 -8.00 -5.24 -8.55
N LYS A 65 -8.38 -4.00 -8.90
CA LYS A 65 -9.56 -3.75 -9.74
C LYS A 65 -9.30 -4.09 -11.19
N CYS A 66 -10.30 -4.65 -11.86
CA CYS A 66 -10.26 -5.02 -13.28
C CYS A 66 -10.28 -3.83 -14.27
N ASP A 67 -10.29 -2.59 -13.82
CA ASP A 67 -10.40 -1.39 -14.67
C ASP A 67 -9.19 -1.16 -15.62
N LYS A 68 -8.27 -2.13 -15.72
CA LYS A 68 -7.07 -2.06 -16.57
C LYS A 68 -6.98 -3.19 -17.59
N VAL A 69 -8.03 -3.45 -18.34
CA VAL A 69 -7.94 -4.31 -19.53
C VAL A 69 -7.87 -3.43 -20.79
N GLY A 70 -6.68 -3.12 -21.21
CA GLY A 70 -6.42 -2.48 -22.51
C GLY A 70 -5.10 -1.71 -22.56
N GLY A 71 -4.03 -2.32 -23.06
CA GLY A 71 -2.88 -1.65 -23.67
C GLY A 71 -1.63 -1.50 -22.82
N ASN A 72 -0.61 -2.18 -23.23
CA ASN A 72 0.84 -1.97 -23.13
C ASN A 72 1.35 -0.78 -22.29
N ASP A 73 2.39 -1.12 -21.56
CA ASP A 73 3.50 -0.31 -21.06
C ASP A 73 3.40 0.38 -19.71
N SER A 74 4.16 -0.20 -18.79
CA SER A 74 5.20 0.48 -17.97
C SER A 74 4.95 1.95 -17.65
N LYS A 75 4.15 2.18 -16.71
CA LYS A 75 4.05 3.28 -15.75
C LYS A 75 2.60 3.34 -15.32
N SER A 76 2.33 2.90 -14.10
CA SER A 76 1.04 3.11 -13.45
C SER A 76 0.78 4.62 -13.33
N GLY A 77 0.25 5.19 -14.40
CA GLY A 77 -0.36 6.49 -14.39
C GLY A 77 -1.74 6.38 -13.76
N SER A 78 -1.83 6.36 -12.45
CA SER A 78 -3.05 6.78 -11.80
C SER A 78 -3.25 8.25 -12.17
N SER A 79 -4.29 8.55 -12.93
CA SER A 79 -4.61 9.87 -13.47
C SER A 79 -4.94 10.94 -12.41
N SER A 80 -4.61 10.73 -11.16
CA SER A 80 -4.75 11.72 -10.10
C SER A 80 -3.51 11.90 -9.22
N GLY A 81 -2.46 11.08 -9.34
CA GLY A 81 -1.32 11.10 -8.41
C GLY A 81 -1.65 10.78 -6.95
N LYS A 82 -2.94 10.54 -6.63
CA LYS A 82 -3.41 10.23 -5.28
C LYS A 82 -2.83 8.89 -4.83
N TYR A 83 -2.21 8.90 -3.64
CA TYR A 83 -1.52 7.76 -3.03
C TYR A 83 -0.32 7.23 -3.83
N GLN A 84 0.22 8.03 -4.77
CA GLN A 84 1.48 7.73 -5.42
C GLN A 84 2.61 7.79 -4.40
N VAL A 85 3.47 6.77 -4.40
CA VAL A 85 4.66 6.67 -3.56
C VAL A 85 5.90 6.93 -4.42
N GLY A 86 6.88 7.63 -3.85
CA GLY A 86 8.13 7.95 -4.55
C GLY A 86 9.05 8.82 -3.71
N ALA A 87 10.18 9.26 -4.28
CA ALA A 87 10.98 10.29 -3.66
C ALA A 87 10.21 11.62 -3.64
N TYR A 88 10.31 12.36 -2.56
CA TYR A 88 9.54 13.60 -2.36
C TYR A 88 9.65 14.56 -3.54
N GLN A 89 10.87 14.78 -4.05
CA GLN A 89 11.09 15.67 -5.19
C GLN A 89 10.34 15.25 -6.45
N ASP A 90 10.10 13.95 -6.65
CA ASP A 90 9.51 13.38 -7.87
C ASP A 90 7.98 13.41 -7.86
N ILE A 91 7.38 13.40 -6.66
CA ILE A 91 5.93 13.30 -6.51
C ILE A 91 5.26 14.57 -5.98
N LYS A 92 6.04 15.55 -5.49
CA LYS A 92 5.49 16.83 -4.99
C LYS A 92 4.89 17.69 -6.10
N GLY A 93 4.01 18.61 -5.72
CA GLY A 93 3.48 19.64 -6.63
C GLY A 93 2.23 19.22 -7.43
N VAL A 94 1.66 18.06 -7.15
CA VAL A 94 0.39 17.65 -7.76
C VAL A 94 -0.75 18.48 -7.18
N GLU A 95 -1.58 19.06 -8.06
CA GLU A 95 -2.70 19.90 -7.65
C GLU A 95 -3.69 19.13 -6.74
N GLY A 96 -4.10 19.76 -5.64
CA GLY A 96 -5.03 19.13 -4.67
C GLY A 96 -4.41 18.13 -3.72
N LEU A 97 -3.13 17.73 -3.92
CA LEU A 97 -2.43 16.76 -3.10
C LEU A 97 -1.25 17.42 -2.37
N ASP A 98 -0.83 16.79 -1.29
CA ASP A 98 0.39 17.09 -0.55
C ASP A 98 1.27 15.84 -0.52
N ALA A 99 2.56 15.98 -0.81
CA ALA A 99 3.53 14.91 -0.61
C ALA A 99 3.88 14.81 0.89
N HIS A 100 3.48 13.71 1.52
CA HIS A 100 3.67 13.44 2.94
C HIS A 100 4.90 12.56 3.16
N HIS A 101 5.89 13.06 3.90
CA HIS A 101 7.03 12.27 4.37
C HIS A 101 6.65 11.43 5.59
N VAL A 102 7.33 10.29 5.74
CA VAL A 102 7.32 9.58 7.02
C VAL A 102 8.11 10.39 8.06
N GLY A 103 7.41 10.81 9.10
CA GLY A 103 7.99 11.54 10.22
C GLY A 103 8.24 13.02 9.98
N GLN A 104 8.41 13.73 11.09
CA GLN A 104 8.81 15.14 11.04
C GLN A 104 10.29 15.27 10.70
N LYS A 105 10.63 16.20 9.81
CA LYS A 105 11.99 16.53 9.40
C LYS A 105 12.96 16.70 10.57
N ALA A 106 12.54 17.41 11.62
CA ALA A 106 13.39 17.64 12.79
C ALA A 106 13.71 16.35 13.57
N LEU A 107 12.77 15.40 13.64
CA LEU A 107 12.99 14.12 14.30
C LEU A 107 13.76 13.17 13.39
N MET A 108 13.42 13.13 12.09
CA MET A 108 14.15 12.32 11.10
C MET A 108 15.65 12.61 11.12
N LYS A 109 16.05 13.89 11.14
CA LYS A 109 17.46 14.32 11.27
C LYS A 109 18.16 13.86 12.55
N LYS A 110 17.40 13.50 13.61
CA LYS A 110 17.95 12.99 14.87
C LYS A 110 18.10 11.48 14.89
N VAL A 111 17.21 10.76 14.20
CA VAL A 111 17.10 9.29 14.29
C VAL A 111 17.63 8.58 13.04
N VAL A 112 17.95 9.34 11.99
CA VAL A 112 18.50 8.85 10.72
C VAL A 112 19.73 9.67 10.36
N ALA A 113 20.86 9.01 10.11
CA ALA A 113 22.16 9.67 9.93
C ALA A 113 22.21 10.58 8.68
N ASP A 114 21.79 10.06 7.53
CA ASP A 114 21.91 10.74 6.23
C ASP A 114 20.54 11.15 5.67
N TYR A 115 19.71 11.76 6.53
CA TYR A 115 18.38 12.20 6.11
C TYR A 115 18.43 13.40 5.16
N ASP A 116 17.98 13.19 3.93
CA ASP A 116 17.73 14.25 2.94
C ASP A 116 16.23 14.33 2.62
N GLU A 117 15.66 15.51 2.79
CA GLU A 117 14.23 15.76 2.59
C GLU A 117 13.78 15.57 1.13
N LEU A 118 14.64 15.89 0.16
CA LEU A 118 14.27 15.86 -1.25
C LEU A 118 14.18 14.44 -1.79
N THR A 119 15.07 13.58 -1.35
CA THR A 119 15.14 12.17 -1.76
C THR A 119 14.35 11.24 -0.85
N ALA A 120 13.91 11.72 0.33
CA ALA A 120 13.16 10.94 1.30
C ALA A 120 11.87 10.36 0.70
N PRO A 121 11.54 9.09 1.03
CA PRO A 121 10.29 8.48 0.59
C PRO A 121 9.08 9.24 1.10
N ALA A 122 8.13 9.48 0.20
CA ALA A 122 6.90 10.20 0.48
C ALA A 122 5.71 9.56 -0.24
N ILE A 123 4.51 9.93 0.17
CA ILE A 123 3.25 9.52 -0.43
C ILE A 123 2.36 10.73 -0.68
N ASN A 124 1.75 10.83 -1.86
CA ASN A 124 0.79 11.87 -2.16
C ASN A 124 -0.55 11.61 -1.48
N VAL A 125 -0.99 12.51 -0.65
CA VAL A 125 -2.27 12.44 0.07
C VAL A 125 -3.13 13.68 -0.21
N PRO A 126 -4.47 13.59 -0.12
CA PRO A 126 -5.32 14.77 -0.23
C PRO A 126 -4.95 15.84 0.80
N LYS A 127 -5.00 17.11 0.41
CA LYS A 127 -4.78 18.24 1.35
C LYS A 127 -5.75 18.22 2.53
N LEU A 128 -6.98 17.70 2.29
CA LEU A 128 -7.95 17.48 3.35
C LEU A 128 -7.50 16.29 4.23
N GLY A 129 -7.16 16.56 5.47
CA GLY A 129 -6.57 15.61 6.41
C GLY A 129 -5.06 15.75 6.57
N HIS A 130 -4.37 16.51 5.71
CA HIS A 130 -2.94 16.78 5.81
C HIS A 130 -2.64 18.25 6.18
N THR A 131 -2.89 19.19 5.26
CA THR A 131 -2.76 20.64 5.52
C THR A 131 -4.07 21.27 5.94
N LYS A 132 -5.21 20.75 5.43
CA LYS A 132 -6.56 21.17 5.83
C LYS A 132 -7.17 20.10 6.74
N ARG A 133 -7.80 20.51 7.85
CA ARG A 133 -8.43 19.60 8.80
C ARG A 133 -9.66 18.90 8.19
N HIS A 134 -9.67 17.56 8.23
CA HIS A 134 -10.86 16.79 7.86
C HIS A 134 -11.93 16.93 8.97
N PRO A 135 -13.22 17.16 8.65
CA PRO A 135 -14.27 17.41 9.65
C PRO A 135 -14.40 16.28 10.69
N GLU A 136 -14.38 15.03 10.24
CA GLU A 136 -14.58 13.84 11.09
C GLU A 136 -13.28 13.21 11.57
N ARG A 137 -12.26 13.14 10.71
CA ARG A 137 -11.02 12.37 10.96
C ARG A 137 -9.86 13.24 11.46
N GLY A 138 -10.03 14.57 11.43
CA GLY A 138 -9.03 15.50 11.88
C GLY A 138 -7.88 15.68 10.88
N ILE A 139 -6.66 15.68 11.38
CA ILE A 139 -5.43 15.86 10.60
C ILE A 139 -4.43 14.76 10.97
N VAL A 140 -3.54 14.39 10.04
CA VAL A 140 -2.41 13.50 10.32
C VAL A 140 -1.58 14.11 11.45
N SER A 141 -1.42 13.37 12.55
CA SER A 141 -0.76 13.87 13.74
C SER A 141 0.74 14.06 13.51
N ARG A 142 1.25 15.19 13.93
CA ARG A 142 2.68 15.51 13.92
C ARG A 142 3.34 15.31 15.29
N SER A 143 2.62 14.73 16.27
CA SER A 143 3.16 14.49 17.61
C SER A 143 4.32 13.50 17.56
N THR A 144 5.41 13.82 18.21
CA THR A 144 6.60 12.97 18.37
C THR A 144 6.75 12.43 19.78
N LYS A 145 5.73 12.64 20.61
CA LYS A 145 5.74 12.22 22.03
C LYS A 145 5.86 10.70 22.15
N GLY A 146 6.84 10.23 22.91
CA GLY A 146 7.07 8.80 23.15
C GLY A 146 7.78 8.04 22.02
N ILE A 147 8.20 8.73 20.94
CA ILE A 147 8.95 8.13 19.84
C ILE A 147 10.44 8.24 20.15
N THR A 148 11.12 7.11 20.21
CA THR A 148 12.54 7.02 20.56
C THR A 148 13.42 6.51 19.41
N ASN A 149 12.83 5.91 18.39
CA ASN A 149 13.58 5.38 17.24
C ASN A 149 12.82 5.53 15.91
N ALA A 150 13.55 5.33 14.80
CA ALA A 150 13.03 5.50 13.45
C ALA A 150 11.90 4.50 13.11
N ARG A 151 11.95 3.27 13.62
CA ARG A 151 10.91 2.25 13.39
C ARG A 151 9.57 2.65 14.03
N GLN A 152 9.60 3.17 15.25
CA GLN A 152 8.39 3.67 15.92
C GLN A 152 7.80 4.86 15.18
N LEU A 153 8.66 5.73 14.63
CA LEU A 153 8.24 6.87 13.83
C LEU A 153 7.50 6.41 12.55
N LEU A 154 8.08 5.46 11.82
CA LEU A 154 7.45 4.86 10.64
C LEU A 154 6.09 4.23 11.00
N ALA A 155 6.04 3.41 12.04
CA ALA A 155 4.82 2.71 12.46
C ALA A 155 3.71 3.71 12.85
N ARG A 156 4.05 4.76 13.60
CA ARG A 156 3.11 5.81 13.99
C ARG A 156 2.54 6.55 12.78
N ASP A 157 3.40 6.93 11.82
CA ASP A 157 2.95 7.66 10.65
C ASP A 157 2.04 6.83 9.75
N LEU A 158 2.34 5.55 9.56
CA LEU A 158 1.47 4.62 8.83
C LEU A 158 0.10 4.48 9.50
N PHE A 159 0.08 4.36 10.84
CA PHE A 159 -1.16 4.34 11.61
C PHE A 159 -1.98 5.61 11.40
N GLU A 160 -1.35 6.79 11.50
CA GLU A 160 -2.01 8.07 11.31
C GLU A 160 -2.51 8.27 9.87
N LEU A 161 -1.73 7.86 8.87
CA LEU A 161 -2.16 7.88 7.47
C LEU A 161 -3.41 7.01 7.27
N LYS A 162 -3.42 5.78 7.80
CA LYS A 162 -4.57 4.88 7.67
C LYS A 162 -5.79 5.38 8.45
N ARG A 163 -5.59 6.03 9.60
CA ARG A 163 -6.66 6.65 10.40
C ARG A 163 -7.34 7.80 9.65
N VAL A 164 -6.56 8.67 9.02
CA VAL A 164 -7.10 9.86 8.32
C VAL A 164 -7.61 9.50 6.93
N TYR A 165 -6.92 8.59 6.24
CA TYR A 165 -7.23 8.15 4.88
C TYR A 165 -7.46 6.63 4.85
N PRO A 166 -8.61 6.12 5.29
CA PRO A 166 -8.88 4.68 5.33
C PRO A 166 -8.91 4.01 3.95
N ASP A 167 -9.06 4.80 2.89
CA ASP A 167 -9.03 4.39 1.49
C ASP A 167 -7.61 4.28 0.89
N ILE A 168 -6.54 4.59 1.65
CA ILE A 168 -5.17 4.32 1.20
C ILE A 168 -5.02 2.82 0.88
N PRO A 169 -4.57 2.47 -0.35
CA PRO A 169 -4.28 1.09 -0.70
C PRO A 169 -3.16 0.52 0.19
N ASN A 170 -3.34 -0.72 0.66
CA ASN A 170 -2.30 -1.39 1.44
C ASN A 170 -1.00 -1.60 0.62
N SER A 171 -1.11 -1.74 -0.71
CA SER A 171 0.04 -1.76 -1.62
C SER A 171 0.88 -0.49 -1.56
N ALA A 172 0.24 0.69 -1.53
CA ALA A 172 0.94 1.97 -1.40
C ALA A 172 1.63 2.13 -0.04
N LEU A 173 0.97 1.71 1.05
CA LEU A 173 1.60 1.70 2.38
C LEU A 173 2.77 0.73 2.45
N LYS A 174 2.66 -0.45 1.85
CA LYS A 174 3.76 -1.41 1.77
C LYS A 174 4.93 -0.86 0.98
N GLU A 175 4.68 -0.26 -0.18
CA GLU A 175 5.71 0.39 -0.99
C GLU A 175 6.44 1.50 -0.21
N LEU A 176 5.68 2.34 0.51
CA LEU A 176 6.24 3.38 1.38
C LEU A 176 7.12 2.80 2.49
N ILE A 177 6.69 1.68 3.11
CA ILE A 177 7.47 0.95 4.12
C ILE A 177 8.78 0.43 3.52
N ASP A 178 8.69 -0.26 2.37
CA ASP A 178 9.82 -0.91 1.74
C ASP A 178 10.86 0.12 1.28
N MET A 179 10.41 1.26 0.71
CA MET A 179 11.29 2.38 0.35
C MET A 179 12.00 2.96 1.57
N ASN A 180 11.27 3.23 2.66
CA ASN A 180 11.85 3.76 3.89
C ASN A 180 12.86 2.78 4.51
N LYS A 181 12.52 1.49 4.59
CA LYS A 181 13.44 0.45 5.11
C LYS A 181 14.66 0.22 4.21
N LYS A 182 14.51 0.41 2.89
CA LYS A 182 15.63 0.31 1.95
C LYS A 182 16.58 1.48 2.12
N MET A 183 16.05 2.69 2.25
CA MET A 183 16.83 3.92 2.36
C MET A 183 17.44 4.10 3.76
N TYR A 184 16.68 3.76 4.81
CA TYR A 184 17.05 3.99 6.20
C TYR A 184 17.12 2.67 6.98
N PRO A 185 18.33 2.09 7.14
CA PRO A 185 18.52 0.82 7.87
C PRO A 185 18.02 0.88 9.33
N GLU A 186 18.00 2.06 9.96
CA GLU A 186 17.49 2.31 11.31
C GLU A 186 15.99 1.96 11.45
N MET A 187 15.24 1.99 10.36
CA MET A 187 13.82 1.63 10.34
C MET A 187 13.56 0.12 10.26
N ARG A 188 14.63 -0.70 10.12
CA ARG A 188 14.54 -2.17 10.13
C ARG A 188 14.64 -2.78 11.53
N LYS A 189 15.28 -2.05 12.45
CA LYS A 189 15.59 -2.48 13.83
C LYS A 189 14.45 -2.25 14.80
#